data_e9d952f70038693490ea75e51d720e2b
#
_entry.id   e9d952f70038693490ea75e51d720e2b
#
_cell.length_a   1.000
_cell.length_b   1.000
_cell.length_c   1.000
_cell.angle_alpha   90.00
_cell.angle_beta   90.00
_cell.angle_gamma   90.00
#
_symmetry.space_group_name_H-M   'P 1'
#
loop_
_entity.id
_entity.type
_entity.pdbx_description
1 polymer ?
#
loop_
_entity_poly.entity_id
_entity_poly.type
_entity_poly.pdbx_seq_one_letter_code
_entity_poly.pdbx_strand_id
1 'polypeptide(L)'
;YNTPHDIFRQFKIIALFVFSVVPFFCVSQDSDFSKYNTQIRDVKKEVTYFEIEKINNQFYMLVGGGGNVGVFISDQNVVLIDNKYEIIEDILMTSLKKITDKPIEYIINTHFHHDHSDGNRAFGKKGIPIIAHQNAKKRMMEDAELYGGIYSTIKDFVQPKYDKSSLPVFTYESKMTISQGNEEIELYNFGNAHTDGDSVVVFKNNNIIHTGDAFVRYGYPYVDLNNGGSIKGLIDLLGALELLCDANTIIMPGHGSLSKKEDVVNLKNTLNDLYNKTIIGLKNGLSYNEISDSIEETLNGDEIVKLNYIKSIELESFRD
;
A
#
# COMPACT_ATOMS: atom_id res chain seq x y z
N TYR A 1 25.94 -84.25 21.80
CA TYR A 1 24.58 -84.45 21.35
C TYR A 1 24.22 -83.30 20.42
N ASN A 2 23.80 -83.70 19.27
CA ASN A 2 23.66 -82.95 18.03
C ASN A 2 22.82 -81.70 18.13
N THR A 3 23.31 -80.66 17.50
CA THR A 3 22.52 -79.46 17.04
C THR A 3 22.40 -79.56 15.52
N PRO A 4 21.22 -79.23 14.94
CA PRO A 4 21.12 -79.10 13.50
C PRO A 4 21.31 -77.64 13.10
N HIS A 5 22.06 -77.46 12.03
CA HIS A 5 22.28 -76.27 11.27
C HIS A 5 20.97 -75.81 10.61
N ASP A 6 20.62 -74.56 10.82
CA ASP A 6 19.63 -73.85 10.00
C ASP A 6 20.29 -72.78 9.12
N ILE A 7 20.07 -73.00 7.84
CA ILE A 7 20.57 -72.24 6.73
C ILE A 7 19.64 -71.05 6.50
N PHE A 8 20.00 -69.83 6.92
CA PHE A 8 19.30 -68.66 6.49
C PHE A 8 19.90 -68.13 5.19
N ARG A 9 19.17 -68.36 4.12
CA ARG A 9 19.36 -67.78 2.81
C ARG A 9 19.07 -66.29 2.88
N GLN A 10 20.09 -65.43 2.77
CA GLN A 10 19.92 -63.96 2.60
C GLN A 10 19.42 -63.69 1.19
N PHE A 11 18.16 -63.26 1.09
CA PHE A 11 17.65 -62.55 -0.08
C PHE A 11 18.05 -61.08 0.02
N LYS A 12 19.03 -60.65 -0.78
CA LYS A 12 19.30 -59.26 -1.04
C LYS A 12 18.19 -58.72 -1.95
N ILE A 13 17.23 -58.02 -1.39
CA ILE A 13 16.29 -57.19 -2.17
C ILE A 13 17.02 -55.90 -2.52
N ILE A 14 17.50 -55.80 -3.76
CA ILE A 14 17.98 -54.54 -4.32
C ILE A 14 16.72 -53.72 -4.68
N ALA A 15 16.34 -52.80 -3.81
CA ALA A 15 15.35 -51.79 -4.14
C ALA A 15 15.97 -50.78 -5.10
N LEU A 16 15.70 -50.92 -6.39
CA LEU A 16 15.98 -49.89 -7.39
C LEU A 16 15.03 -48.73 -7.10
N PHE A 17 15.53 -47.69 -6.44
CA PHE A 17 14.89 -46.40 -6.44
C PHE A 17 15.08 -45.75 -7.83
N VAL A 18 14.08 -45.93 -8.69
CA VAL A 18 13.96 -45.13 -9.90
C VAL A 18 13.53 -43.75 -9.45
N PHE A 19 14.48 -42.82 -9.30
CA PHE A 19 14.19 -41.41 -9.24
C PHE A 19 13.65 -41.01 -10.61
N SER A 20 12.32 -40.99 -10.76
CA SER A 20 11.68 -40.25 -11.84
C SER A 20 11.90 -38.76 -11.56
N VAL A 21 12.92 -38.20 -12.19
CA VAL A 21 13.07 -36.76 -12.33
C VAL A 21 11.91 -36.32 -13.22
N VAL A 22 10.79 -35.97 -12.60
CA VAL A 22 9.74 -35.20 -13.28
C VAL A 22 10.36 -33.82 -13.48
N PRO A 23 10.62 -33.38 -14.72
CA PRO A 23 11.06 -32.03 -14.92
C PRO A 23 9.89 -31.15 -14.43
N PHE A 24 10.09 -30.42 -13.35
CA PHE A 24 9.26 -29.29 -13.00
C PHE A 24 9.44 -28.28 -14.13
N PHE A 25 8.60 -28.37 -15.15
CA PHE A 25 8.37 -27.26 -16.05
C PHE A 25 7.71 -26.18 -15.17
N CYS A 26 8.54 -25.29 -14.63
CA CYS A 26 8.07 -23.99 -14.20
C CYS A 26 7.58 -23.30 -15.48
N VAL A 27 6.33 -23.51 -15.84
CA VAL A 27 5.65 -22.65 -16.78
C VAL A 27 5.51 -21.35 -16.03
N SER A 28 6.40 -20.41 -16.32
CA SER A 28 6.15 -19.02 -15.97
C SER A 28 4.87 -18.67 -16.76
N GLN A 29 3.74 -18.65 -16.09
CA GLN A 29 2.57 -17.99 -16.62
C GLN A 29 3.00 -16.52 -16.77
N ASP A 30 3.17 -16.06 -18.02
CA ASP A 30 3.40 -14.65 -18.28
C ASP A 30 2.24 -13.87 -17.63
N SER A 31 2.54 -12.93 -16.78
CA SER A 31 1.53 -12.13 -16.08
C SER A 31 0.65 -11.40 -17.09
N ASP A 32 -0.68 -11.47 -16.90
CA ASP A 32 -1.61 -10.74 -17.76
C ASP A 32 -1.72 -9.27 -17.30
N PHE A 33 -1.08 -8.37 -18.02
CA PHE A 33 -1.12 -6.93 -17.77
C PHE A 33 -2.26 -6.20 -18.48
N SER A 34 -3.22 -6.88 -19.09
CA SER A 34 -4.25 -6.27 -19.93
C SER A 34 -5.10 -5.24 -19.18
N LYS A 35 -5.45 -5.52 -17.92
CA LYS A 35 -6.24 -4.63 -17.08
C LYS A 35 -5.45 -3.41 -16.63
N TYR A 36 -4.19 -3.60 -16.21
CA TYR A 36 -3.28 -2.51 -15.93
C TYR A 36 -3.13 -1.58 -17.13
N ASN A 37 -2.82 -2.11 -18.30
CA ASN A 37 -2.66 -1.34 -19.53
C ASN A 37 -3.94 -0.60 -19.94
N THR A 38 -5.12 -1.16 -19.66
CA THR A 38 -6.40 -0.50 -19.91
C THR A 38 -6.58 0.69 -19.00
N GLN A 39 -6.36 0.52 -17.69
CA GLN A 39 -6.46 1.61 -16.72
C GLN A 39 -5.48 2.75 -17.05
N ILE A 40 -4.23 2.43 -17.39
CA ILE A 40 -3.23 3.44 -17.78
C ILE A 40 -3.70 4.25 -19.00
N ARG A 41 -4.29 3.60 -20.02
CA ARG A 41 -4.85 4.31 -21.18
C ARG A 41 -6.02 5.21 -20.83
N ASP A 42 -6.88 4.77 -19.91
CA ASP A 42 -8.05 5.54 -19.49
C ASP A 42 -7.61 6.74 -18.65
N VAL A 43 -6.68 6.57 -17.73
CA VAL A 43 -6.03 7.68 -17.01
C VAL A 43 -5.49 8.73 -17.98
N LYS A 44 -4.77 8.33 -19.04
CA LYS A 44 -4.24 9.27 -20.05
C LYS A 44 -5.32 10.07 -20.78
N LYS A 45 -6.49 9.48 -21.00
CA LYS A 45 -7.60 10.16 -21.68
C LYS A 45 -8.36 11.11 -20.77
N GLU A 46 -8.54 10.72 -19.51
CA GLU A 46 -9.43 11.40 -18.58
C GLU A 46 -8.72 12.51 -17.80
N VAL A 47 -7.44 12.31 -17.47
CA VAL A 47 -6.66 13.27 -16.68
C VAL A 47 -6.05 14.31 -17.59
N THR A 48 -6.50 15.55 -17.47
CA THR A 48 -5.99 16.70 -18.25
C THR A 48 -5.36 17.79 -17.39
N TYR A 49 -5.62 17.77 -16.09
CA TYR A 49 -5.03 18.68 -15.09
C TYR A 49 -5.15 18.07 -13.69
N PHE A 50 -4.40 18.64 -12.74
CA PHE A 50 -4.61 18.39 -11.31
C PHE A 50 -5.15 19.64 -10.64
N GLU A 51 -6.07 19.43 -9.70
CA GLU A 51 -6.42 20.49 -8.76
C GLU A 51 -5.22 20.75 -7.85
N ILE A 52 -4.91 22.04 -7.64
CA ILE A 52 -3.79 22.48 -6.82
C ILE A 52 -4.36 23.08 -5.54
N GLU A 53 -4.30 22.32 -4.46
CA GLU A 53 -4.71 22.78 -3.14
C GLU A 53 -3.51 23.37 -2.40
N LYS A 54 -3.53 24.67 -2.12
CA LYS A 54 -2.48 25.34 -1.36
C LYS A 54 -2.77 25.21 0.13
N ILE A 55 -1.86 24.57 0.88
CA ILE A 55 -1.95 24.41 2.33
C ILE A 55 -1.29 25.60 3.03
N ASN A 56 -0.07 25.95 2.64
CA ASN A 56 0.65 27.14 3.08
C ASN A 56 1.68 27.58 1.99
N ASN A 57 2.65 28.41 2.34
CA ASN A 57 3.63 28.90 1.35
C ASN A 57 4.64 27.85 0.91
N GLN A 58 4.81 26.76 1.66
CA GLN A 58 5.75 25.69 1.39
C GLN A 58 5.07 24.38 0.99
N PHE A 59 3.74 24.24 1.27
CA PHE A 59 3.02 22.98 1.06
C PHE A 59 1.83 23.14 0.15
N TYR A 60 1.73 22.18 -0.79
CA TYR A 60 0.61 22.02 -1.71
C TYR A 60 0.23 20.55 -1.81
N MET A 61 -1.02 20.29 -2.16
CA MET A 61 -1.52 18.97 -2.51
C MET A 61 -2.04 19.00 -3.95
N LEU A 62 -1.61 18.02 -4.78
CA LEU A 62 -2.14 17.86 -6.14
C LEU A 62 -3.15 16.72 -6.14
N VAL A 63 -4.39 17.06 -6.48
CA VAL A 63 -5.55 16.16 -6.41
C VAL A 63 -6.02 15.76 -7.82
N GLY A 64 -6.48 14.51 -7.97
CA GLY A 64 -6.99 13.96 -9.22
C GLY A 64 -6.02 13.02 -9.92
N GLY A 65 -6.54 12.09 -10.71
CA GLY A 65 -5.74 11.14 -11.48
C GLY A 65 -4.88 10.22 -10.62
N GLY A 66 -5.48 9.43 -9.74
CA GLY A 66 -4.81 8.55 -8.78
C GLY A 66 -4.64 9.20 -7.41
N GLY A 67 -3.71 8.69 -6.62
CA GLY A 67 -3.45 9.16 -5.27
C GLY A 67 -3.04 10.63 -5.19
N ASN A 68 -3.24 11.28 -4.06
CA ASN A 68 -2.81 12.65 -3.82
C ASN A 68 -1.27 12.74 -3.81
N VAL A 69 -0.74 13.82 -4.38
CA VAL A 69 0.70 14.11 -4.31
C VAL A 69 0.92 15.28 -3.36
N GLY A 70 1.73 15.04 -2.32
CA GLY A 70 2.26 16.10 -1.47
C GLY A 70 3.43 16.81 -2.15
N VAL A 71 3.44 18.15 -2.10
CA VAL A 71 4.52 18.98 -2.64
C VAL A 71 5.06 19.84 -1.50
N PHE A 72 6.28 19.56 -1.06
CA PHE A 72 7.00 20.40 -0.12
C PHE A 72 8.05 21.22 -0.85
N ILE A 73 8.05 22.53 -0.64
CA ILE A 73 9.00 23.47 -1.24
C ILE A 73 9.95 23.97 -0.17
N SER A 74 11.20 23.51 -0.22
CA SER A 74 12.30 24.03 0.59
C SER A 74 12.87 25.32 -0.01
N ASP A 75 13.90 25.88 0.60
CA ASP A 75 14.56 27.09 0.08
C ASP A 75 15.15 26.88 -1.32
N GLN A 76 15.64 25.70 -1.64
CA GLN A 76 16.36 25.40 -2.88
C GLN A 76 15.60 24.45 -3.81
N ASN A 77 14.81 23.52 -3.26
CA ASN A 77 14.34 22.33 -3.96
C ASN A 77 12.89 21.99 -3.62
N VAL A 78 12.36 21.02 -4.33
CA VAL A 78 11.05 20.40 -4.09
C VAL A 78 11.24 18.96 -3.63
N VAL A 79 10.48 18.55 -2.62
CA VAL A 79 10.28 17.14 -2.25
C VAL A 79 8.87 16.75 -2.64
N LEU A 80 8.72 15.66 -3.38
CA LEU A 80 7.41 15.08 -3.67
C LEU A 80 7.12 13.91 -2.74
N ILE A 81 5.89 13.83 -2.29
CA ILE A 81 5.35 12.65 -1.63
C ILE A 81 4.37 12.02 -2.60
N ASP A 82 4.72 10.84 -3.12
CA ASP A 82 4.11 10.15 -4.25
C ASP A 82 4.26 10.90 -5.59
N ASN A 83 3.90 10.24 -6.69
CA ASN A 83 4.12 10.79 -8.02
C ASN A 83 3.16 10.26 -9.11
N LYS A 84 2.06 9.62 -8.69
CA LYS A 84 0.98 9.14 -9.56
C LYS A 84 1.46 8.13 -10.61
N TYR A 85 0.99 8.29 -11.86
CA TYR A 85 1.29 7.41 -12.99
C TYR A 85 2.36 8.00 -13.92
N GLU A 86 3.20 7.14 -14.52
CA GLU A 86 4.19 7.56 -15.54
C GLU A 86 3.50 8.32 -16.70
N ILE A 87 2.35 7.83 -17.14
CA ILE A 87 1.67 8.31 -18.35
C ILE A 87 1.16 9.76 -18.26
N ILE A 88 1.08 10.32 -17.05
CA ILE A 88 0.63 11.70 -16.78
C ILE A 88 1.72 12.54 -16.09
N GLU A 89 2.99 12.11 -16.19
CA GLU A 89 4.13 12.87 -15.62
C GLU A 89 4.23 14.29 -16.18
N ASP A 90 3.94 14.47 -17.47
CA ASP A 90 3.90 15.78 -18.14
C ASP A 90 2.87 16.75 -17.50
N ILE A 91 1.72 16.24 -17.06
CA ILE A 91 0.70 17.01 -16.34
C ILE A 91 1.18 17.35 -14.93
N LEU A 92 1.85 16.39 -14.24
CA LEU A 92 2.45 16.63 -12.93
C LEU A 92 3.49 17.75 -13.00
N MET A 93 4.41 17.67 -13.95
CA MET A 93 5.44 18.69 -14.14
C MET A 93 4.85 20.06 -14.54
N THR A 94 3.81 20.07 -15.35
CA THR A 94 3.08 21.30 -15.69
C THR A 94 2.40 21.93 -14.47
N SER A 95 1.86 21.11 -13.59
CA SER A 95 1.23 21.57 -12.35
C SER A 95 2.27 22.10 -11.35
N LEU A 96 3.42 21.43 -11.22
CA LEU A 96 4.54 21.91 -10.41
C LEU A 96 5.06 23.26 -10.88
N LYS A 97 5.21 23.48 -12.19
CA LYS A 97 5.63 24.77 -12.75
C LYS A 97 4.70 25.92 -12.44
N LYS A 98 3.43 25.69 -12.19
CA LYS A 98 2.49 26.73 -11.71
C LYS A 98 2.75 27.13 -10.27
N ILE A 99 3.44 26.27 -9.51
CA ILE A 99 3.72 26.48 -8.08
C ILE A 99 5.14 27.02 -7.89
N THR A 100 6.14 26.41 -8.58
CA THR A 100 7.56 26.75 -8.43
C THR A 100 8.40 26.27 -9.61
N ASP A 101 9.51 26.96 -9.87
CA ASP A 101 10.54 26.55 -10.84
C ASP A 101 11.70 25.76 -10.21
N LYS A 102 11.65 25.52 -8.90
CA LYS A 102 12.70 24.77 -8.18
C LYS A 102 12.74 23.32 -8.64
N PRO A 103 13.94 22.70 -8.71
CA PRO A 103 14.09 21.31 -9.12
C PRO A 103 13.56 20.35 -8.04
N ILE A 104 13.09 19.18 -8.48
CA ILE A 104 12.78 18.06 -7.58
C ILE A 104 14.10 17.47 -7.10
N GLU A 105 14.29 17.40 -5.79
CA GLU A 105 15.48 16.85 -5.16
C GLU A 105 15.36 15.33 -4.97
N TYR A 106 14.23 14.88 -4.45
CA TYR A 106 13.89 13.46 -4.30
C TYR A 106 12.38 13.27 -4.16
N ILE A 107 11.97 12.01 -4.26
CA ILE A 107 10.59 11.57 -4.12
C ILE A 107 10.50 10.59 -2.96
N ILE A 108 9.47 10.70 -2.14
CA ILE A 108 9.13 9.73 -1.10
C ILE A 108 7.87 9.01 -1.56
N ASN A 109 7.92 7.68 -1.72
CA ASN A 109 6.70 6.90 -1.95
C ASN A 109 6.11 6.47 -0.61
N THR A 110 4.81 6.69 -0.46
CA THR A 110 4.06 6.22 0.71
C THR A 110 3.91 4.71 0.70
N HIS A 111 3.67 4.11 -0.46
CA HIS A 111 3.60 2.67 -0.67
C HIS A 111 3.85 2.33 -2.15
N PHE A 112 3.67 1.06 -2.54
CA PHE A 112 4.08 0.58 -3.86
C PHE A 112 2.98 0.64 -4.94
N HIS A 113 1.71 0.91 -4.60
CA HIS A 113 0.63 0.89 -5.58
C HIS A 113 0.87 1.90 -6.70
N HIS A 114 0.47 1.50 -7.91
CA HIS A 114 0.80 2.19 -9.15
C HIS A 114 0.27 3.62 -9.26
N ASP A 115 -0.87 3.91 -8.65
CA ASP A 115 -1.45 5.25 -8.66
C ASP A 115 -0.76 6.23 -7.68
N HIS A 116 0.21 5.76 -6.92
CA HIS A 116 1.10 6.52 -6.05
C HIS A 116 2.54 6.52 -6.52
N SER A 117 3.01 5.44 -7.14
CA SER A 117 4.44 5.22 -7.37
C SER A 117 4.84 4.96 -8.83
N ASP A 118 3.89 4.79 -9.77
CA ASP A 118 4.24 4.45 -11.16
C ASP A 118 5.01 5.57 -11.88
N GLY A 119 4.84 6.83 -11.45
CA GLY A 119 5.67 7.95 -11.90
C GLY A 119 7.18 7.75 -11.65
N ASN A 120 7.57 6.84 -10.74
CA ASN A 120 8.96 6.43 -10.55
C ASN A 120 9.63 6.03 -11.87
N ARG A 121 8.87 5.47 -12.82
CA ARG A 121 9.36 5.05 -14.15
C ARG A 121 9.87 6.24 -14.97
N ALA A 122 9.22 7.40 -14.87
CA ALA A 122 9.66 8.63 -15.52
C ALA A 122 10.76 9.34 -14.72
N PHE A 123 10.58 9.50 -13.41
CA PHE A 123 11.50 10.28 -12.58
C PHE A 123 12.82 9.55 -12.33
N GLY A 124 12.81 8.23 -12.15
CA GLY A 124 14.01 7.43 -11.99
C GLY A 124 14.91 7.45 -13.22
N LYS A 125 14.33 7.45 -14.44
CA LYS A 125 15.08 7.65 -15.70
C LYS A 125 15.76 9.01 -15.79
N LYS A 126 15.23 10.02 -15.08
CA LYS A 126 15.81 11.36 -14.98
C LYS A 126 16.86 11.46 -13.86
N GLY A 127 17.12 10.38 -13.13
CA GLY A 127 18.09 10.31 -12.05
C GLY A 127 17.61 10.93 -10.74
N ILE A 128 16.29 11.19 -10.58
CA ILE A 128 15.72 11.70 -9.33
C ILE A 128 15.69 10.55 -8.31
N PRO A 129 16.33 10.72 -7.13
CA PRO A 129 16.34 9.69 -6.09
C PRO A 129 14.93 9.42 -5.54
N ILE A 130 14.65 8.15 -5.26
CA ILE A 130 13.38 7.70 -4.68
C ILE A 130 13.68 7.06 -3.32
N ILE A 131 12.85 7.40 -2.34
CA ILE A 131 12.90 6.90 -0.96
C ILE A 131 11.59 6.16 -0.70
N ALA A 132 11.65 4.96 -0.09
CA ALA A 132 10.48 4.22 0.32
C ALA A 132 10.81 3.23 1.45
N HIS A 133 9.79 2.66 2.06
CA HIS A 133 9.98 1.51 2.94
C HIS A 133 10.57 0.32 2.17
N GLN A 134 11.40 -0.51 2.84
CA GLN A 134 12.07 -1.65 2.19
C GLN A 134 11.08 -2.66 1.58
N ASN A 135 9.91 -2.89 2.19
CA ASN A 135 8.90 -3.79 1.65
C ASN A 135 8.23 -3.19 0.41
N ALA A 136 7.98 -1.87 0.35
CA ALA A 136 7.48 -1.22 -0.86
C ALA A 136 8.45 -1.45 -2.04
N LYS A 137 9.76 -1.27 -1.81
CA LYS A 137 10.77 -1.61 -2.83
C LYS A 137 10.71 -3.08 -3.24
N LYS A 138 10.60 -4.00 -2.28
CA LYS A 138 10.48 -5.43 -2.55
C LYS A 138 9.28 -5.75 -3.45
N ARG A 139 8.11 -5.15 -3.16
CA ARG A 139 6.90 -5.29 -3.97
C ARG A 139 7.08 -4.74 -5.39
N MET A 140 7.81 -3.63 -5.54
CA MET A 140 8.14 -3.06 -6.86
C MET A 140 9.09 -3.92 -7.69
N MET A 141 9.82 -4.86 -7.10
CA MET A 141 10.77 -5.74 -7.81
C MET A 141 10.09 -6.96 -8.45
N GLU A 142 8.84 -7.22 -8.14
CA GLU A 142 8.06 -8.35 -8.63
C GLU A 142 6.74 -7.87 -9.24
N ASP A 143 6.13 -8.69 -10.11
CA ASP A 143 4.77 -8.43 -10.57
C ASP A 143 3.82 -8.64 -9.40
N ALA A 144 2.97 -7.65 -9.11
CA ALA A 144 2.10 -7.67 -7.96
C ALA A 144 0.62 -7.83 -8.37
N GLU A 145 -0.04 -8.88 -7.89
CA GLU A 145 -1.48 -9.03 -8.02
C GLU A 145 -2.16 -8.10 -7.02
N LEU A 146 -2.83 -7.07 -7.54
CA LEU A 146 -3.63 -6.13 -6.78
C LEU A 146 -5.12 -6.51 -6.91
N TYR A 147 -5.91 -6.07 -5.94
CA TYR A 147 -7.35 -6.28 -5.95
C TYR A 147 -7.77 -7.77 -6.02
N GLY A 148 -6.86 -8.70 -5.74
CA GLY A 148 -7.15 -10.12 -5.61
C GLY A 148 -8.10 -10.41 -4.45
N GLY A 149 -8.97 -11.41 -4.62
CA GLY A 149 -9.85 -11.88 -3.56
C GLY A 149 -11.10 -11.03 -3.33
N ILE A 150 -11.35 -10.66 -2.09
CA ILE A 150 -12.64 -10.22 -1.58
C ILE A 150 -13.04 -8.81 -2.01
N TYR A 151 -12.08 -7.93 -2.28
CA TYR A 151 -12.34 -6.51 -2.57
C TYR A 151 -12.65 -6.21 -4.03
N SER A 152 -12.56 -7.19 -4.91
CA SER A 152 -12.41 -6.89 -6.32
C SER A 152 -13.60 -7.29 -7.16
N THR A 153 -14.28 -6.30 -7.71
CA THR A 153 -14.97 -6.45 -9.00
C THR A 153 -13.95 -6.58 -10.15
N ILE A 154 -12.68 -6.24 -9.92
CA ILE A 154 -11.57 -6.32 -10.87
C ILE A 154 -10.70 -7.53 -10.45
N LYS A 155 -11.02 -8.71 -10.96
CA LYS A 155 -10.17 -9.89 -10.81
C LYS A 155 -8.95 -9.76 -11.74
N ASP A 156 -7.83 -10.37 -11.31
CA ASP A 156 -6.62 -10.54 -12.13
C ASP A 156 -5.99 -9.19 -12.57
N PHE A 157 -6.00 -8.18 -11.70
CA PHE A 157 -5.25 -6.96 -11.94
C PHE A 157 -3.81 -7.15 -11.47
N VAL A 158 -2.88 -7.16 -12.41
CA VAL A 158 -1.45 -7.33 -12.12
C VAL A 158 -0.72 -6.04 -12.45
N GLN A 159 -0.09 -5.46 -11.42
CA GLN A 159 0.84 -4.35 -11.56
C GLN A 159 2.19 -4.90 -11.99
N PRO A 160 2.76 -4.45 -13.13
CA PRO A 160 4.06 -4.93 -13.58
C PRO A 160 5.19 -4.41 -12.68
N LYS A 161 6.19 -5.25 -12.43
CA LYS A 161 7.41 -4.87 -11.73
C LYS A 161 8.08 -3.65 -12.35
N TYR A 162 8.88 -2.98 -11.55
CA TYR A 162 9.59 -1.76 -11.93
C TYR A 162 10.98 -2.07 -12.49
N ASP A 163 11.42 -1.27 -13.46
CA ASP A 163 12.81 -1.30 -13.92
C ASP A 163 13.75 -0.84 -12.80
N LYS A 164 15.01 -1.28 -12.86
CA LYS A 164 16.03 -0.95 -11.85
C LYS A 164 16.18 0.56 -11.59
N SER A 165 16.06 1.38 -12.63
CA SER A 165 16.15 2.85 -12.52
C SER A 165 14.95 3.47 -11.77
N SER A 166 13.84 2.75 -11.68
CA SER A 166 12.57 3.20 -11.08
C SER A 166 12.40 2.72 -9.64
N LEU A 167 13.34 1.91 -9.14
CA LEU A 167 13.31 1.40 -7.77
C LEU A 167 13.83 2.42 -6.77
N PRO A 168 13.29 2.46 -5.53
CA PRO A 168 13.85 3.27 -4.45
C PRO A 168 15.34 3.00 -4.23
N VAL A 169 16.14 4.08 -4.21
CA VAL A 169 17.58 4.00 -3.96
C VAL A 169 17.91 4.07 -2.48
N PHE A 170 17.07 4.75 -1.69
CA PHE A 170 17.15 4.77 -0.24
C PHE A 170 15.95 4.04 0.33
N THR A 171 16.22 3.15 1.29
CA THR A 171 15.16 2.41 1.98
C THR A 171 15.39 2.42 3.48
N TYR A 172 14.32 2.27 4.23
CA TYR A 172 14.35 2.15 5.69
C TYR A 172 13.42 1.02 6.15
N GLU A 173 13.53 0.63 7.41
CA GLU A 173 12.75 -0.47 7.98
C GLU A 173 11.62 0.03 8.90
N SER A 174 11.92 0.85 9.90
CA SER A 174 10.91 1.33 10.85
C SER A 174 10.77 2.85 10.85
N LYS A 175 11.91 3.55 10.78
CA LYS A 175 11.96 5.02 10.81
C LYS A 175 13.14 5.52 9.99
N MET A 176 12.93 6.67 9.32
CA MET A 176 13.99 7.49 8.72
C MET A 176 13.72 8.95 9.05
N THR A 177 14.78 9.72 9.29
CA THR A 177 14.70 11.18 9.46
C THR A 177 15.55 11.86 8.41
N ILE A 178 15.00 12.89 7.77
CA ILE A 178 15.66 13.69 6.74
C ILE A 178 15.58 15.15 7.17
N SER A 179 16.73 15.81 7.27
CA SER A 179 16.78 17.27 7.50
C SER A 179 16.77 17.99 6.15
N GLN A 180 15.74 18.79 5.89
CA GLN A 180 15.52 19.50 4.63
C GLN A 180 15.37 21.01 4.88
N GLY A 181 16.50 21.73 4.86
CA GLY A 181 16.51 23.14 5.27
C GLY A 181 16.08 23.30 6.71
N ASN A 182 15.00 24.06 6.94
CA ASN A 182 14.43 24.23 8.28
C ASN A 182 13.36 23.19 8.63
N GLU A 183 13.13 22.19 7.79
CA GLU A 183 12.16 21.13 8.03
C GLU A 183 12.86 19.85 8.47
N GLU A 184 12.22 19.12 9.39
CA GLU A 184 12.58 17.76 9.75
C GLU A 184 11.45 16.83 9.27
N ILE A 185 11.78 16.00 8.28
CA ILE A 185 10.87 15.03 7.69
C ILE A 185 11.12 13.68 8.34
N GLU A 186 10.13 13.15 9.03
CA GLU A 186 10.18 11.81 9.61
C GLU A 186 9.29 10.85 8.83
N LEU A 187 9.86 9.74 8.41
CA LEU A 187 9.18 8.63 7.76
C LEU A 187 8.98 7.51 8.77
N TYR A 188 7.76 7.03 8.93
CA TYR A 188 7.43 5.93 9.83
C TYR A 188 6.77 4.78 9.07
N ASN A 189 7.18 3.57 9.37
CA ASN A 189 6.38 2.38 9.13
C ASN A 189 5.88 1.85 10.48
N PHE A 190 4.58 1.70 10.62
CA PHE A 190 3.93 1.20 11.84
C PHE A 190 3.53 -0.28 11.74
N GLY A 191 4.13 -1.01 10.80
CA GLY A 191 3.79 -2.39 10.52
C GLY A 191 2.83 -2.52 9.32
N ASN A 192 2.29 -3.70 9.18
CA ASN A 192 1.37 -4.03 8.09
C ASN A 192 0.05 -3.30 8.29
N ALA A 193 -0.40 -2.52 7.30
CA ALA A 193 -1.66 -1.78 7.37
C ALA A 193 -2.42 -1.82 6.03
N HIS A 194 -2.36 -0.78 5.19
CA HIS A 194 -2.88 -0.82 3.83
C HIS A 194 -2.10 -1.82 2.97
N THR A 195 -0.77 -1.80 3.09
CA THR A 195 0.19 -2.80 2.61
C THR A 195 1.18 -3.17 3.72
N ASP A 196 2.20 -3.99 3.42
CA ASP A 196 3.31 -4.23 4.36
C ASP A 196 4.44 -3.18 4.25
N GLY A 197 4.31 -2.22 3.34
CA GLY A 197 5.34 -1.23 3.03
C GLY A 197 4.91 0.22 3.17
N ASP A 198 3.89 0.51 3.99
CA ASP A 198 3.34 1.84 4.13
C ASP A 198 4.30 2.79 4.85
N SER A 199 4.39 4.01 4.36
CA SER A 199 5.15 5.12 4.95
C SER A 199 4.21 6.25 5.33
N VAL A 200 4.19 6.60 6.61
CA VAL A 200 3.61 7.86 7.09
C VAL A 200 4.71 8.92 7.08
N VAL A 201 4.49 10.02 6.38
CA VAL A 201 5.45 11.11 6.19
C VAL A 201 5.06 12.29 7.04
N VAL A 202 5.85 12.63 8.06
CA VAL A 202 5.58 13.67 9.04
C VAL A 202 6.54 14.85 8.83
N PHE A 203 5.99 16.02 8.56
CA PHE A 203 6.69 17.29 8.48
C PHE A 203 6.54 18.02 9.81
N LYS A 204 7.56 17.90 10.66
CA LYS A 204 7.51 18.28 12.08
C LYS A 204 7.25 19.77 12.30
N ASN A 205 7.98 20.62 11.57
CA ASN A 205 7.92 22.06 11.79
C ASN A 205 6.68 22.71 11.15
N ASN A 206 6.15 22.11 10.09
CA ASN A 206 4.92 22.55 9.46
C ASN A 206 3.67 21.86 10.03
N ASN A 207 3.81 20.86 10.88
CA ASN A 207 2.73 20.09 11.48
C ASN A 207 1.77 19.51 10.43
N ILE A 208 2.36 18.88 9.40
CA ILE A 208 1.64 18.26 8.27
C ILE A 208 2.05 16.79 8.21
N ILE A 209 1.07 15.91 7.97
CA ILE A 209 1.29 14.47 7.82
C ILE A 209 0.67 14.00 6.50
N HIS A 210 1.45 13.31 5.67
CA HIS A 210 0.93 12.56 4.53
C HIS A 210 0.86 11.08 4.90
N THR A 211 -0.32 10.49 4.74
CA THR A 211 -0.59 9.13 5.24
C THR A 211 -0.53 8.06 4.18
N GLY A 212 -0.44 8.45 2.89
CA GLY A 212 -0.78 7.50 1.83
C GLY A 212 -2.17 6.90 2.08
N ASP A 213 -2.39 5.70 1.60
CA ASP A 213 -3.69 5.03 1.67
C ASP A 213 -4.00 4.36 3.02
N ALA A 214 -3.10 4.53 4.01
CA ALA A 214 -3.44 4.20 5.40
C ALA A 214 -4.61 5.06 5.93
N PHE A 215 -4.86 6.22 5.31
CA PHE A 215 -6.04 7.04 5.56
C PHE A 215 -6.53 7.67 4.26
N VAL A 216 -7.83 7.49 3.95
CA VAL A 216 -8.50 7.98 2.75
C VAL A 216 -9.87 8.60 3.09
N ARG A 217 -10.45 9.36 2.15
CA ARG A 217 -11.71 10.09 2.34
C ARG A 217 -12.88 9.57 1.48
N TYR A 218 -12.74 8.43 0.84
CA TYR A 218 -13.81 7.83 0.04
C TYR A 218 -14.64 6.75 0.76
N GLY A 219 -14.44 6.57 2.07
CA GLY A 219 -15.14 5.57 2.88
C GLY A 219 -14.16 4.57 3.51
N TYR A 220 -14.42 3.27 3.39
CA TYR A 220 -13.54 2.23 3.89
C TYR A 220 -12.25 2.16 3.08
N PRO A 221 -11.04 2.30 3.70
CA PRO A 221 -9.79 2.14 3.01
C PRO A 221 -9.66 0.74 2.41
N TYR A 222 -9.11 0.62 1.22
CA TYR A 222 -8.70 -0.68 0.72
C TYR A 222 -7.55 -1.23 1.58
N VAL A 223 -7.56 -2.53 1.87
CA VAL A 223 -6.47 -3.24 2.57
C VAL A 223 -5.99 -4.36 1.68
N ASP A 224 -4.75 -4.28 1.22
CA ASP A 224 -4.17 -5.23 0.26
C ASP A 224 -3.63 -6.47 0.99
N LEU A 225 -4.52 -7.40 1.33
CA LEU A 225 -4.16 -8.63 2.02
C LEU A 225 -3.17 -9.50 1.21
N ASN A 226 -3.17 -9.41 -0.13
CA ASN A 226 -2.24 -10.17 -0.97
C ASN A 226 -0.81 -9.64 -0.86
N ASN A 227 -0.68 -8.35 -0.59
CA ASN A 227 0.60 -7.66 -0.46
C ASN A 227 0.89 -7.26 0.99
N GLY A 228 0.45 -8.09 1.93
CA GLY A 228 0.80 -8.00 3.33
C GLY A 228 0.02 -6.96 4.13
N GLY A 229 -1.05 -6.40 3.57
CA GLY A 229 -1.96 -5.54 4.33
C GLY A 229 -2.65 -6.28 5.49
N SER A 230 -3.10 -5.53 6.47
CA SER A 230 -3.76 -6.02 7.68
C SER A 230 -4.79 -5.02 8.18
N ILE A 231 -6.04 -5.46 8.40
CA ILE A 231 -7.11 -4.60 8.94
C ILE A 231 -6.79 -4.24 10.39
N LYS A 232 -6.34 -5.22 11.17
CA LYS A 232 -5.91 -4.97 12.56
C LYS A 232 -4.73 -4.00 12.59
N GLY A 233 -3.75 -4.20 11.73
CA GLY A 233 -2.60 -3.30 11.61
C GLY A 233 -2.98 -1.90 11.14
N LEU A 234 -3.97 -1.76 10.26
CA LEU A 234 -4.50 -0.45 9.87
C LEU A 234 -5.13 0.29 11.06
N ILE A 235 -5.90 -0.41 11.90
CA ILE A 235 -6.46 0.16 13.15
C ILE A 235 -5.34 0.62 14.08
N ASP A 236 -4.28 -0.17 14.23
CA ASP A 236 -3.12 0.16 15.07
C ASP A 236 -2.33 1.36 14.51
N LEU A 237 -2.14 1.43 13.19
CA LEU A 237 -1.54 2.59 12.52
C LEU A 237 -2.36 3.86 12.74
N LEU A 238 -3.68 3.79 12.58
CA LEU A 238 -4.57 4.94 12.86
C LEU A 238 -4.48 5.37 14.35
N GLY A 239 -4.29 4.42 15.26
CA GLY A 239 -4.00 4.72 16.66
C GLY A 239 -2.67 5.45 16.86
N ALA A 240 -1.63 5.06 16.14
CA ALA A 240 -0.34 5.75 16.15
C ALA A 240 -0.45 7.17 15.54
N LEU A 241 -1.20 7.32 14.44
CA LEU A 241 -1.49 8.65 13.85
C LEU A 241 -2.21 9.57 14.84
N GLU A 242 -3.19 9.07 15.57
CA GLU A 242 -3.87 9.84 16.62
C GLU A 242 -2.91 10.42 17.65
N LEU A 243 -1.87 9.65 18.03
CA LEU A 243 -0.86 10.09 18.98
C LEU A 243 0.14 11.10 18.39
N LEU A 244 0.41 11.01 17.09
CA LEU A 244 1.27 11.96 16.37
C LEU A 244 0.60 13.31 16.11
N CYS A 245 -0.74 13.34 16.02
CA CYS A 245 -1.50 14.53 15.69
C CYS A 245 -1.85 15.35 16.94
N ASP A 246 -1.78 16.67 16.81
CA ASP A 246 -2.48 17.63 17.68
C ASP A 246 -3.74 18.19 17.00
N ALA A 247 -4.39 19.18 17.64
CA ALA A 247 -5.64 19.79 17.12
C ALA A 247 -5.44 20.61 15.83
N ASN A 248 -4.21 21.00 15.52
CA ASN A 248 -3.85 21.83 14.37
C ASN A 248 -3.16 21.05 13.26
N THR A 249 -2.87 19.77 13.47
CA THR A 249 -2.21 18.91 12.47
C THR A 249 -3.08 18.84 11.23
N ILE A 250 -2.47 19.13 10.08
CA ILE A 250 -3.09 18.95 8.76
C ILE A 250 -2.71 17.58 8.23
N ILE A 251 -3.70 16.80 7.84
CA ILE A 251 -3.50 15.45 7.32
C ILE A 251 -3.81 15.46 5.82
N MET A 252 -2.83 15.07 5.02
CA MET A 252 -2.97 14.77 3.60
C MET A 252 -3.26 13.27 3.45
N PRO A 253 -4.50 12.87 3.11
CA PRO A 253 -4.82 11.47 2.86
C PRO A 253 -4.24 11.01 1.54
N GLY A 254 -4.13 9.70 1.33
CA GLY A 254 -3.78 9.16 0.02
C GLY A 254 -4.79 9.49 -1.06
N HIS A 255 -6.08 9.57 -0.70
CA HIS A 255 -7.17 10.01 -1.59
C HIS A 255 -8.16 10.92 -0.87
N GLY A 256 -8.65 11.92 -1.60
CA GLY A 256 -9.69 12.84 -1.14
C GLY A 256 -9.14 14.11 -0.50
N SER A 257 -9.97 14.82 0.24
CA SER A 257 -9.68 16.16 0.78
C SER A 257 -8.81 16.13 2.03
N LEU A 258 -8.14 17.24 2.32
CA LEU A 258 -7.42 17.47 3.59
C LEU A 258 -8.30 17.13 4.80
N SER A 259 -7.66 16.67 5.85
CA SER A 259 -8.30 16.14 7.05
C SER A 259 -7.60 16.61 8.32
N LYS A 260 -8.20 16.26 9.45
CA LYS A 260 -7.73 16.59 10.79
C LYS A 260 -7.65 15.33 11.64
N LYS A 261 -7.08 15.46 12.83
CA LYS A 261 -7.03 14.42 13.85
C LYS A 261 -8.39 13.75 14.10
N GLU A 262 -9.46 14.54 14.19
CA GLU A 262 -10.82 14.04 14.45
C GLU A 262 -11.27 13.03 13.37
N ASP A 263 -10.96 13.27 12.11
CA ASP A 263 -11.32 12.36 11.00
C ASP A 263 -10.61 11.01 11.15
N VAL A 264 -9.33 11.02 11.55
CA VAL A 264 -8.55 9.80 11.82
C VAL A 264 -9.14 9.01 12.99
N VAL A 265 -9.48 9.71 14.08
CA VAL A 265 -10.09 9.10 15.28
C VAL A 265 -11.42 8.46 14.92
N ASN A 266 -12.24 9.14 14.11
CA ASN A 266 -13.54 8.62 13.67
C ASN A 266 -13.37 7.35 12.83
N LEU A 267 -12.47 7.36 11.83
CA LEU A 267 -12.18 6.16 11.04
C LEU A 267 -11.68 5.02 11.90
N LYS A 268 -10.69 5.28 12.78
CA LYS A 268 -10.15 4.27 13.71
C LYS A 268 -11.26 3.62 14.55
N ASN A 269 -12.13 4.43 15.14
CA ASN A 269 -13.20 3.93 16.00
C ASN A 269 -14.20 3.10 15.21
N THR A 270 -14.57 3.52 14.01
CA THR A 270 -15.46 2.77 13.12
C THR A 270 -14.85 1.42 12.71
N LEU A 271 -13.59 1.39 12.28
CA LEU A 271 -12.94 0.14 11.91
C LEU A 271 -12.74 -0.79 13.11
N ASN A 272 -12.45 -0.24 14.29
CA ASN A 272 -12.33 -1.02 15.52
C ASN A 272 -13.66 -1.63 15.96
N ASP A 273 -14.78 -0.90 15.86
CA ASP A 273 -16.11 -1.43 16.13
C ASP A 273 -16.47 -2.55 15.15
N LEU A 274 -16.26 -2.33 13.86
CA LEU A 274 -16.45 -3.33 12.80
C LEU A 274 -15.62 -4.60 13.07
N TYR A 275 -14.33 -4.43 13.39
CA TYR A 275 -13.44 -5.55 13.69
C TYR A 275 -13.92 -6.37 14.88
N ASN A 276 -14.21 -5.71 16.00
CA ASN A 276 -14.65 -6.38 17.23
C ASN A 276 -15.99 -7.09 17.05
N LYS A 277 -16.98 -6.46 16.42
CA LYS A 277 -18.28 -7.07 16.14
C LYS A 277 -18.16 -8.27 15.21
N THR A 278 -17.28 -8.17 14.20
CA THR A 278 -16.99 -9.29 13.30
C THR A 278 -16.42 -10.49 14.07
N ILE A 279 -15.37 -10.28 14.87
CA ILE A 279 -14.76 -11.37 15.66
C ILE A 279 -15.77 -12.00 16.62
N ILE A 280 -16.60 -11.20 17.30
CA ILE A 280 -17.62 -11.70 18.22
C ILE A 280 -18.71 -12.47 17.45
N GLY A 281 -19.19 -11.94 16.33
CA GLY A 281 -20.22 -12.58 15.50
C GLY A 281 -19.74 -13.93 14.96
N LEU A 282 -18.53 -14.00 14.42
CA LEU A 282 -17.92 -15.25 13.93
C LEU A 282 -17.81 -16.30 15.04
N LYS A 283 -17.35 -15.91 16.23
CA LYS A 283 -17.28 -16.81 17.40
C LYS A 283 -18.64 -17.35 17.84
N ASN A 284 -19.70 -16.58 17.61
CA ASN A 284 -21.08 -16.97 17.90
C ASN A 284 -21.75 -17.71 16.74
N GLY A 285 -21.09 -17.96 15.64
CA GLY A 285 -21.59 -18.67 14.47
C GLY A 285 -22.60 -17.88 13.63
N LEU A 286 -22.56 -16.54 13.72
CA LEU A 286 -23.37 -15.66 12.87
C LEU A 286 -22.88 -15.65 11.43
N SER A 287 -23.82 -15.54 10.49
CA SER A 287 -23.51 -15.30 9.08
C SER A 287 -22.95 -13.88 8.87
N TYR A 288 -22.26 -13.65 7.75
CA TYR A 288 -21.74 -12.31 7.41
C TYR A 288 -22.84 -11.24 7.32
N ASN A 289 -24.02 -11.61 6.84
CA ASN A 289 -25.16 -10.69 6.78
C ASN A 289 -25.64 -10.31 8.18
N GLU A 290 -25.82 -11.27 9.09
CA GLU A 290 -26.19 -11.01 10.48
C GLU A 290 -25.16 -10.14 11.21
N ILE A 291 -23.87 -10.36 10.93
CA ILE A 291 -22.79 -9.51 11.45
C ILE A 291 -22.92 -8.11 10.85
N SER A 292 -23.09 -7.98 9.53
CA SER A 292 -23.26 -6.70 8.84
C SER A 292 -24.42 -5.89 9.39
N ASP A 293 -25.57 -6.53 9.60
CA ASP A 293 -26.77 -5.89 10.14
C ASP A 293 -26.60 -5.40 11.58
N SER A 294 -25.66 -6.00 12.34
CA SER A 294 -25.35 -5.60 13.72
C SER A 294 -24.46 -4.36 13.82
N ILE A 295 -23.83 -3.94 12.70
CA ILE A 295 -22.90 -2.84 12.65
C ILE A 295 -23.63 -1.59 12.17
N GLU A 296 -23.73 -0.57 13.05
CA GLU A 296 -24.27 0.73 12.67
C GLU A 296 -23.42 1.36 11.57
N GLU A 297 -24.08 1.85 10.53
CA GLU A 297 -23.43 2.43 9.37
C GLU A 297 -22.90 3.83 9.72
N THR A 298 -21.58 3.94 9.86
CA THR A 298 -20.91 5.22 10.21
C THR A 298 -20.00 5.74 9.09
N LEU A 299 -19.70 4.90 8.09
CA LEU A 299 -18.95 5.30 6.88
C LEU A 299 -19.88 5.17 5.67
N ASN A 300 -19.83 6.19 4.79
CA ASN A 300 -20.47 6.12 3.48
C ASN A 300 -19.82 4.99 2.67
N GLY A 301 -20.32 3.80 2.79
CA GLY A 301 -19.77 2.60 2.15
C GLY A 301 -20.87 1.75 1.55
N ASP A 302 -20.60 1.19 0.38
CA ASP A 302 -21.41 0.13 -0.21
C ASP A 302 -21.42 -1.07 0.75
N GLU A 303 -22.58 -1.67 0.98
CA GLU A 303 -22.74 -2.87 1.82
C GLU A 303 -21.82 -4.01 1.36
N ILE A 304 -21.53 -4.10 0.07
CA ILE A 304 -20.57 -5.04 -0.51
C ILE A 304 -19.18 -4.82 0.08
N VAL A 305 -18.74 -3.57 0.25
CA VAL A 305 -17.43 -3.24 0.85
C VAL A 305 -17.40 -3.66 2.32
N LYS A 306 -18.47 -3.39 3.07
CA LYS A 306 -18.61 -3.80 4.47
C LYS A 306 -18.54 -5.33 4.63
N LEU A 307 -19.27 -6.08 3.79
CA LEU A 307 -19.21 -7.54 3.77
C LEU A 307 -17.80 -8.06 3.41
N ASN A 308 -17.11 -7.38 2.52
CA ASN A 308 -15.74 -7.72 2.17
C ASN A 308 -14.77 -7.51 3.35
N TYR A 309 -14.96 -6.44 4.14
CA TYR A 309 -14.21 -6.24 5.38
C TYR A 309 -14.42 -7.38 6.37
N ILE A 310 -15.68 -7.79 6.60
CA ILE A 310 -16.02 -8.89 7.49
C ILE A 310 -15.31 -10.18 7.08
N LYS A 311 -15.36 -10.52 5.80
CA LYS A 311 -14.65 -11.69 5.25
C LYS A 311 -13.13 -11.58 5.39
N SER A 312 -12.59 -10.38 5.20
CA SER A 312 -11.14 -10.13 5.32
C SER A 312 -10.66 -10.29 6.76
N ILE A 313 -11.44 -9.81 7.74
CA ILE A 313 -11.17 -10.00 9.16
C ILE A 313 -11.17 -11.49 9.52
N GLU A 314 -12.14 -12.27 8.98
CA GLU A 314 -12.12 -13.72 9.18
C GLU A 314 -10.86 -14.36 8.64
N LEU A 315 -10.47 -14.06 7.38
CA LEU A 315 -9.26 -14.59 6.77
C LEU A 315 -7.99 -14.20 7.53
N GLU A 316 -7.92 -12.98 8.05
CA GLU A 316 -6.82 -12.50 8.88
C GLU A 316 -6.76 -13.30 10.20
N SER A 317 -7.90 -13.55 10.84
CA SER A 317 -7.98 -14.28 12.11
C SER A 317 -7.53 -15.75 12.04
N PHE A 318 -7.41 -16.31 10.86
CA PHE A 318 -6.88 -17.67 10.64
C PHE A 318 -5.36 -17.69 10.33
N ARG A 319 -4.72 -16.53 10.20
CA ARG A 319 -3.27 -16.42 9.91
C ARG A 319 -2.42 -16.30 11.17
N ASP A 320 -3.03 -15.90 12.28
CA ASP A 320 -2.45 -15.82 13.63
C ASP A 320 -2.61 -17.16 14.38
#